data_ae437bb992fb5a662b637238027dbf02
#
_entry.id   ae437bb992fb5a662b637238027dbf02
#
_cell.length_a   1.000
_cell.length_b   1.000
_cell.length_c   1.000
_cell.angle_alpha   90.00
_cell.angle_beta   90.00
_cell.angle_gamma   90.00
#
_symmetry.space_group_name_H-M   'P 1'
#
loop_
_entity.id
_entity.type
_entity.pdbx_description
1 polymer ?
#
loop_
_entity_poly.entity_id
_entity_poly.type
_entity_poly.pdbx_seq_one_letter_code
_entity_poly.pdbx_strand_id
1 'polypeptide(L)'
;MYKRQYLFITPENEQDSLRFMWNPSIDVDGDNVQYRMLGYEDLEFLTMNTWVDDTAMTWAIKDLASQTDTVNVSEGAWSVIATDGQSFKTASTGSIGDLKIDARALIPDVFDLRQNYPNPFTNSTTIEYDVPEAQQIVLRIFNIRGQLVKTLVEEEQSAGYKSVTWDGTNNNGDSVSAGIYFCQMYTPANPYGGQFVRTKKMLRLR
;
A
#
# COMPACT_ATOMS: atom_id res chain seq x y z
N MET A 1 13.75 12.11 -32.85
CA MET A 1 14.87 11.54 -32.09
C MET A 1 14.27 10.87 -30.86
N TYR A 2 14.12 9.53 -30.90
CA TYR A 2 13.49 8.77 -29.84
C TYR A 2 14.41 8.76 -28.61
N LYS A 3 14.01 9.44 -27.51
CA LYS A 3 14.73 9.35 -26.25
C LYS A 3 14.21 8.14 -25.46
N ARG A 4 15.15 7.36 -24.96
CA ARG A 4 14.94 6.11 -24.21
C ARG A 4 14.03 6.33 -23.01
N GLN A 5 13.12 5.38 -22.84
CA GLN A 5 12.30 5.24 -21.64
C GLN A 5 13.05 4.39 -20.64
N TYR A 6 12.80 4.65 -19.39
CA TYR A 6 13.38 3.90 -18.28
C TYR A 6 12.26 3.36 -17.41
N LEU A 7 12.21 2.04 -17.29
CA LEU A 7 11.54 1.40 -16.18
C LEU A 7 12.55 1.38 -15.03
N PHE A 8 12.25 2.09 -13.96
CA PHE A 8 13.04 2.01 -12.74
C PHE A 8 12.29 1.11 -11.75
N ILE A 9 12.85 -0.05 -11.50
CA ILE A 9 12.60 -0.79 -10.25
C ILE A 9 13.58 -0.18 -9.27
N THR A 10 13.13 0.66 -8.37
CA THR A 10 14.01 1.27 -7.35
C THR A 10 14.14 0.34 -6.15
N PRO A 11 15.37 -0.13 -5.82
CA PRO A 11 15.60 -1.10 -4.76
C PRO A 11 16.04 -0.43 -3.45
N GLU A 12 15.48 0.69 -3.05
CA GLU A 12 15.78 1.25 -1.72
C GLU A 12 14.47 1.64 -1.04
N ASN A 13 13.98 0.77 -0.16
CA ASN A 13 12.81 0.93 0.72
C ASN A 13 11.43 1.03 0.06
N GLU A 14 11.32 0.93 -1.25
CA GLU A 14 10.06 0.88 -2.00
C GLU A 14 9.97 -0.41 -2.82
N GLN A 15 10.27 -1.55 -2.20
CA GLN A 15 10.14 -2.88 -2.84
C GLN A 15 8.70 -3.19 -3.28
N ASP A 16 7.76 -2.29 -2.99
CA ASP A 16 6.33 -2.49 -3.10
C ASP A 16 5.70 -1.69 -4.25
N SER A 17 6.49 -1.12 -5.16
CA SER A 17 5.92 -0.32 -6.25
C SER A 17 6.64 -0.46 -7.59
N LEU A 18 5.85 -0.43 -8.67
CA LEU A 18 6.31 -0.28 -10.05
C LEU A 18 6.16 1.18 -10.45
N ARG A 19 7.24 1.81 -10.88
CA ARG A 19 7.23 3.18 -11.35
C ARG A 19 7.47 3.23 -12.86
N PHE A 20 6.53 3.81 -13.57
CA PHE A 20 6.62 4.09 -14.99
C PHE A 20 6.89 5.59 -15.18
N MET A 21 7.82 5.92 -16.06
CA MET A 21 8.15 7.29 -16.42
C MET A 21 8.20 7.43 -17.92
N TRP A 22 7.71 8.56 -18.44
CA TRP A 22 7.77 8.90 -19.86
C TRP A 22 8.19 10.36 -20.06
N ASN A 23 8.66 10.66 -21.25
CA ASN A 23 9.00 12.03 -21.58
C ASN A 23 7.73 12.84 -21.84
N PRO A 24 7.68 14.11 -21.39
CA PRO A 24 6.55 14.97 -21.70
C PRO A 24 6.43 15.17 -23.21
N SER A 25 5.21 15.18 -23.71
CA SER A 25 4.92 15.63 -25.06
C SER A 25 5.08 17.14 -25.14
N ILE A 26 5.57 17.62 -26.27
CA ILE A 26 5.64 19.05 -26.53
C ILE A 26 4.36 19.45 -27.26
N ASP A 27 3.59 20.31 -26.63
CA ASP A 27 2.51 21.00 -27.29
C ASP A 27 3.02 22.35 -27.84
N VAL A 28 2.73 22.61 -29.12
CA VAL A 28 3.22 23.79 -29.83
C VAL A 28 2.36 25.01 -29.47
N ASP A 29 1.10 24.78 -29.11
CA ASP A 29 0.11 25.83 -28.86
C ASP A 29 0.00 26.20 -27.37
N GLY A 30 0.69 25.41 -26.49
CA GLY A 30 0.80 25.68 -25.05
C GLY A 30 -0.37 25.17 -24.22
N ASP A 31 -1.20 24.31 -24.79
CA ASP A 31 -2.31 23.68 -24.08
C ASP A 31 -1.81 22.64 -23.06
N ASN A 32 -2.62 22.37 -22.05
CA ASN A 32 -2.29 21.39 -21.04
C ASN A 32 -2.36 19.97 -21.61
N VAL A 33 -1.25 19.23 -21.58
CA VAL A 33 -1.17 17.87 -22.10
C VAL A 33 -1.45 16.88 -20.97
N GLN A 34 -2.45 16.04 -21.16
CA GLN A 34 -2.78 14.97 -20.23
C GLN A 34 -2.35 13.61 -20.77
N TYR A 35 -2.08 12.68 -19.88
CA TYR A 35 -1.55 11.36 -20.19
C TYR A 35 -2.45 10.24 -19.67
N ARG A 36 -2.49 9.14 -20.40
CA ARG A 36 -3.18 7.91 -19.99
C ARG A 36 -2.32 6.71 -20.37
N MET A 37 -2.11 5.81 -19.41
CA MET A 37 -1.39 4.56 -19.62
C MET A 37 -2.34 3.46 -20.05
N LEU A 38 -1.92 2.66 -21.03
CA LEU A 38 -2.58 1.43 -21.46
C LEU A 38 -1.59 0.29 -21.33
N GLY A 39 -1.98 -0.76 -20.63
CA GLY A 39 -1.28 -2.03 -20.58
C GLY A 39 -1.89 -3.02 -21.57
N TYR A 40 -1.07 -3.89 -22.09
CA TYR A 40 -1.45 -4.94 -23.03
C TYR A 40 -0.92 -6.28 -22.55
N GLU A 41 -1.57 -7.38 -22.93
CA GLU A 41 -1.21 -8.74 -22.53
C GLU A 41 -1.19 -8.88 -21.01
N ASP A 42 -0.10 -9.36 -20.43
CA ASP A 42 0.04 -9.54 -18.99
C ASP A 42 0.01 -8.21 -18.19
N LEU A 43 -0.01 -7.06 -18.87
CA LEU A 43 -0.05 -5.73 -18.24
C LEU A 43 -1.40 -5.01 -18.35
N GLU A 44 -2.48 -5.69 -18.73
CA GLU A 44 -3.82 -5.07 -18.86
C GLU A 44 -4.29 -4.38 -17.57
N PHE A 45 -3.87 -4.88 -16.41
CA PHE A 45 -4.20 -4.29 -15.11
C PHE A 45 -3.61 -2.87 -14.92
N LEU A 46 -2.61 -2.47 -15.72
CA LEU A 46 -2.03 -1.13 -15.70
C LEU A 46 -2.85 -0.10 -16.50
N THR A 47 -3.91 -0.55 -17.17
CA THR A 47 -4.74 0.34 -17.97
C THR A 47 -5.49 1.32 -17.07
N MET A 48 -5.22 2.60 -17.26
CA MET A 48 -5.88 3.67 -16.50
C MET A 48 -7.21 4.05 -17.14
N ASN A 49 -8.19 4.34 -16.29
CA ASN A 49 -9.48 4.88 -16.72
C ASN A 49 -9.53 6.42 -16.67
N THR A 50 -8.49 7.06 -16.14
CA THR A 50 -8.41 8.51 -15.95
C THR A 50 -7.21 9.11 -16.66
N TRP A 51 -7.29 10.39 -16.98
CA TRP A 51 -6.20 11.19 -17.51
C TRP A 51 -5.44 11.87 -16.36
N VAL A 52 -4.12 11.99 -16.49
CA VAL A 52 -3.24 12.62 -15.52
C VAL A 52 -2.34 13.64 -16.18
N ASP A 53 -1.97 14.68 -15.45
CA ASP A 53 -1.07 15.75 -15.94
C ASP A 53 0.42 15.38 -15.70
N ASP A 54 0.67 14.30 -14.96
CA ASP A 54 2.03 13.88 -14.59
C ASP A 54 2.67 12.98 -15.66
N THR A 55 3.98 13.04 -15.78
CA THR A 55 4.81 12.21 -16.68
C THR A 55 5.38 10.97 -15.98
N ALA A 56 4.90 10.66 -14.81
CA ALA A 56 5.24 9.45 -14.07
C ALA A 56 4.04 8.86 -13.38
N MET A 57 4.05 7.55 -13.24
CA MET A 57 3.03 6.81 -12.50
C MET A 57 3.68 5.74 -11.64
N THR A 58 3.18 5.60 -10.44
CA THR A 58 3.61 4.56 -9.50
C THR A 58 2.43 3.67 -9.13
N TRP A 59 2.59 2.37 -9.32
CA TRP A 59 1.65 1.35 -8.87
C TRP A 59 2.22 0.62 -7.67
N ALA A 60 1.49 0.58 -6.58
CA ALA A 60 1.89 -0.24 -5.44
C ALA A 60 1.67 -1.71 -5.77
N ILE A 61 2.72 -2.52 -5.66
CA ILE A 61 2.65 -3.97 -5.94
C ILE A 61 1.67 -4.66 -4.98
N LYS A 62 1.51 -4.15 -3.76
CA LYS A 62 0.49 -4.62 -2.81
C LYS A 62 -0.95 -4.54 -3.36
N ASP A 63 -1.23 -3.55 -4.20
CA ASP A 63 -2.55 -3.40 -4.82
C ASP A 63 -2.75 -4.43 -5.93
N LEU A 64 -1.66 -4.90 -6.54
CA LEU A 64 -1.64 -6.01 -7.50
C LEU A 64 -1.75 -7.36 -6.78
N ALA A 65 -1.05 -7.53 -5.67
CA ALA A 65 -1.09 -8.75 -4.85
C ALA A 65 -2.50 -9.06 -4.31
N SER A 66 -3.35 -8.04 -4.13
CA SER A 66 -4.75 -8.25 -3.74
C SER A 66 -5.61 -8.89 -4.85
N GLN A 67 -5.13 -8.91 -6.09
CA GLN A 67 -5.87 -9.43 -7.24
C GLN A 67 -5.35 -10.79 -7.71
N THR A 68 -4.06 -11.09 -7.51
CA THR A 68 -3.44 -12.36 -7.93
C THR A 68 -2.31 -12.77 -6.99
N ASP A 69 -2.12 -14.08 -6.78
CA ASP A 69 -1.03 -14.65 -5.96
C ASP A 69 0.36 -14.42 -6.56
N THR A 70 0.44 -14.25 -7.88
CA THR A 70 1.70 -14.06 -8.62
C THR A 70 1.42 -13.26 -9.87
N VAL A 71 2.10 -12.15 -10.04
CA VAL A 71 2.10 -11.40 -11.31
C VAL A 71 3.31 -11.88 -12.10
N ASN A 72 3.08 -12.77 -13.06
CA ASN A 72 4.09 -13.15 -14.04
C ASN A 72 3.89 -12.29 -15.28
N VAL A 73 4.87 -11.45 -15.57
CA VAL A 73 4.93 -10.70 -16.82
C VAL A 73 6.00 -11.36 -17.66
N SER A 74 5.63 -12.32 -18.49
CA SER A 74 6.54 -12.97 -19.43
C SER A 74 6.71 -12.15 -20.70
N GLU A 75 5.61 -11.57 -21.19
CA GLU A 75 5.57 -10.67 -22.34
C GLU A 75 4.51 -9.61 -22.06
N GLY A 76 4.90 -8.39 -21.80
CA GLY A 76 3.97 -7.30 -21.58
C GLY A 76 4.39 -6.06 -22.33
N ALA A 77 3.44 -5.42 -22.98
CA ALA A 77 3.64 -4.13 -23.63
C ALA A 77 2.78 -3.06 -22.96
N TRP A 78 3.28 -1.85 -22.94
CA TRP A 78 2.53 -0.70 -22.46
C TRP A 78 2.69 0.49 -23.40
N SER A 79 1.72 1.35 -23.38
CA SER A 79 1.75 2.57 -24.16
C SER A 79 1.18 3.72 -23.33
N VAL A 80 1.71 4.90 -23.51
CA VAL A 80 1.18 6.13 -22.95
C VAL A 80 0.61 6.96 -24.08
N ILE A 81 -0.66 7.30 -23.94
CA ILE A 81 -1.35 8.20 -24.88
C ILE A 81 -1.32 9.60 -24.27
N ALA A 82 -0.98 10.59 -25.07
CA ALA A 82 -1.10 11.99 -24.72
C ALA A 82 -2.29 12.64 -25.45
N THR A 83 -2.95 13.58 -24.82
CA THR A 83 -4.01 14.39 -25.43
C THR A 83 -3.92 15.84 -24.96
N ASP A 84 -4.20 16.75 -25.89
CA ASP A 84 -4.43 18.18 -25.66
C ASP A 84 -5.94 18.50 -25.55
N GLY A 85 -6.78 17.47 -25.51
CA GLY A 85 -8.23 17.59 -25.54
C GLY A 85 -8.83 17.59 -26.94
N GLN A 86 -8.04 17.79 -27.99
CA GLN A 86 -8.49 17.81 -29.39
C GLN A 86 -7.97 16.61 -30.19
N SER A 87 -6.79 16.13 -29.88
CA SER A 87 -6.15 15.00 -30.56
C SER A 87 -5.51 14.02 -29.57
N PHE A 88 -5.27 12.79 -30.05
CA PHE A 88 -4.58 11.75 -29.30
C PHE A 88 -3.32 11.34 -30.03
N LYS A 89 -2.21 11.23 -29.32
CA LYS A 89 -0.94 10.70 -29.85
C LYS A 89 -0.33 9.72 -28.85
N THR A 90 0.30 8.69 -29.38
CA THR A 90 1.12 7.82 -28.54
C THR A 90 2.36 8.60 -28.11
N ALA A 91 2.43 8.90 -26.82
CA ALA A 91 3.56 9.62 -26.25
C ALA A 91 4.76 8.69 -26.04
N SER A 92 4.48 7.41 -25.73
CA SER A 92 5.49 6.46 -25.32
C SER A 92 5.02 5.02 -25.45
N THR A 93 5.92 4.12 -25.78
CA THR A 93 5.68 2.66 -25.77
C THR A 93 6.87 1.95 -25.14
N GLY A 94 6.62 0.87 -24.46
CA GLY A 94 7.66 0.03 -23.89
C GLY A 94 7.19 -1.42 -23.82
N SER A 95 8.13 -2.31 -23.61
CA SER A 95 7.87 -3.72 -23.33
C SER A 95 8.66 -4.17 -22.13
N ILE A 96 8.11 -5.08 -21.37
CA ILE A 96 8.77 -5.73 -20.24
C ILE A 96 8.83 -7.21 -20.61
N GLY A 97 10.05 -7.77 -20.64
CA GLY A 97 10.25 -9.21 -20.73
C GLY A 97 10.74 -9.78 -19.40
N ASP A 98 10.28 -10.97 -19.06
CA ASP A 98 10.74 -11.76 -17.92
C ASP A 98 10.70 -11.07 -16.54
N LEU A 99 9.76 -10.16 -16.30
CA LEU A 99 9.52 -9.62 -14.98
C LEU A 99 8.65 -10.62 -14.20
N LYS A 100 9.22 -11.24 -13.18
CA LYS A 100 8.48 -12.06 -12.20
C LYS A 100 8.32 -11.26 -10.92
N ILE A 101 7.11 -10.87 -10.63
CA ILE A 101 6.74 -10.30 -9.33
C ILE A 101 6.10 -11.44 -8.55
N ASP A 102 6.83 -11.96 -7.56
CA ASP A 102 6.24 -12.89 -6.61
C ASP A 102 5.44 -12.08 -5.59
N ALA A 103 4.16 -11.94 -5.86
CA ALA A 103 3.26 -11.24 -4.95
C ALA A 103 3.18 -11.91 -3.57
N ARG A 104 3.53 -13.20 -3.46
CA ARG A 104 3.62 -13.89 -2.17
C ARG A 104 4.77 -13.40 -1.32
N ALA A 105 5.86 -12.93 -1.93
CA ALA A 105 6.96 -12.30 -1.18
C ALA A 105 6.55 -10.99 -0.48
N LEU A 106 5.42 -10.41 -0.89
CA LEU A 106 4.86 -9.17 -0.35
C LEU A 106 3.70 -9.41 0.64
N ILE A 107 3.30 -10.66 0.83
CA ILE A 107 2.30 -11.08 1.79
C ILE A 107 3.02 -11.74 2.97
N PRO A 108 2.74 -11.34 4.20
CA PRO A 108 3.32 -12.00 5.35
C PRO A 108 2.86 -13.47 5.45
N ASP A 109 3.75 -14.36 5.87
CA ASP A 109 3.42 -15.79 6.02
C ASP A 109 2.56 -16.07 7.26
N VAL A 110 2.61 -15.18 8.25
CA VAL A 110 1.93 -15.36 9.54
C VAL A 110 1.36 -14.04 10.05
N PHE A 111 0.32 -14.12 10.87
CA PHE A 111 -0.13 -12.96 11.62
C PHE A 111 0.95 -12.50 12.60
N ASP A 112 1.24 -11.21 12.61
CA ASP A 112 2.09 -10.60 13.63
C ASP A 112 1.59 -9.22 14.05
N LEU A 113 1.91 -8.84 15.28
CA LEU A 113 1.77 -7.49 15.80
C LEU A 113 3.15 -7.01 16.20
N ARG A 114 3.66 -5.99 15.51
CA ARG A 114 4.98 -5.43 15.76
C ARG A 114 4.96 -4.47 16.94
N GLN A 115 6.15 -4.14 17.45
CA GLN A 115 6.29 -3.11 18.45
C GLN A 115 5.96 -1.75 17.83
N ASN A 116 5.09 -0.96 18.48
CA ASN A 116 4.79 0.40 18.02
C ASN A 116 6.03 1.28 17.98
N TYR A 117 6.07 2.18 17.03
CA TYR A 117 7.16 3.15 16.88
C TYR A 117 6.60 4.57 16.63
N PRO A 118 7.12 5.57 17.35
CA PRO A 118 8.05 5.50 18.47
C PRO A 118 7.47 4.84 19.72
N ASN A 119 8.32 4.22 20.55
CA ASN A 119 7.99 3.73 21.88
C ASN A 119 9.21 3.91 22.81
N PRO A 120 9.18 4.81 23.79
CA PRO A 120 8.03 5.64 24.20
C PRO A 120 7.60 6.68 23.18
N PHE A 121 6.35 7.16 23.29
CA PHE A 121 5.81 8.21 22.42
C PHE A 121 5.10 9.32 23.25
N THR A 122 4.94 10.49 22.65
CA THR A 122 4.26 11.65 23.27
C THR A 122 2.89 11.89 22.66
N ASN A 123 2.85 12.20 21.37
CA ASN A 123 1.62 12.60 20.68
C ASN A 123 0.95 11.41 19.98
N SER A 124 1.71 10.71 19.14
CA SER A 124 1.22 9.59 18.36
C SER A 124 2.26 8.49 18.18
N THR A 125 1.81 7.33 17.84
CA THR A 125 2.66 6.18 17.54
C THR A 125 2.03 5.34 16.45
N THR A 126 2.87 4.77 15.57
CA THR A 126 2.43 3.85 14.52
C THR A 126 2.53 2.42 15.03
N ILE A 127 1.52 1.64 14.74
CA ILE A 127 1.41 0.22 15.07
C ILE A 127 1.34 -0.51 13.74
N GLU A 128 2.33 -1.37 13.49
CA GLU A 128 2.40 -2.21 12.30
C GLU A 128 1.94 -3.62 12.66
N TYR A 129 1.24 -4.26 11.74
CA TYR A 129 0.75 -5.62 11.89
C TYR A 129 0.65 -6.32 10.54
N ASP A 130 0.78 -7.63 10.58
CA ASP A 130 0.89 -8.50 9.42
C ASP A 130 -0.37 -9.36 9.31
N VAL A 131 -0.95 -9.40 8.10
CA VAL A 131 -2.17 -10.14 7.76
C VAL A 131 -1.86 -11.09 6.61
N PRO A 132 -1.70 -12.39 6.83
CA PRO A 132 -1.31 -13.35 5.78
C PRO A 132 -2.45 -13.72 4.83
N GLU A 133 -3.68 -13.61 5.25
CA GLU A 133 -4.89 -13.90 4.47
C GLU A 133 -6.00 -12.91 4.82
N ALA A 134 -6.97 -12.73 3.92
CA ALA A 134 -8.11 -11.85 4.18
C ALA A 134 -8.89 -12.37 5.41
N GLN A 135 -8.98 -11.54 6.46
CA GLN A 135 -9.55 -11.91 7.75
C GLN A 135 -10.05 -10.68 8.51
N GLN A 136 -11.04 -10.90 9.36
CA GLN A 136 -11.45 -9.88 10.31
C GLN A 136 -10.34 -9.64 11.35
N ILE A 137 -9.89 -8.39 11.44
CA ILE A 137 -8.86 -7.95 12.36
C ILE A 137 -9.49 -7.05 13.42
N VAL A 138 -9.18 -7.32 14.66
CA VAL A 138 -9.53 -6.45 15.79
C VAL A 138 -8.25 -6.00 16.48
N LEU A 139 -8.02 -4.68 16.49
CA LEU A 139 -6.86 -4.06 17.12
C LEU A 139 -7.36 -3.03 18.15
N ARG A 140 -7.07 -3.28 19.41
CA ARG A 140 -7.57 -2.51 20.53
C ARG A 140 -6.48 -2.09 21.49
N ILE A 141 -6.70 -0.93 22.11
CA ILE A 141 -5.81 -0.38 23.15
C ILE A 141 -6.48 -0.55 24.51
N PHE A 142 -5.71 -1.04 25.47
CA PHE A 142 -6.13 -1.24 26.85
C PHE A 142 -5.20 -0.48 27.80
N ASN A 143 -5.74 -0.04 28.93
CA ASN A 143 -4.95 0.48 30.04
C ASN A 143 -4.40 -0.65 30.93
N ILE A 144 -3.64 -0.30 31.97
CA ILE A 144 -3.06 -1.27 32.93
C ILE A 144 -4.09 -2.05 33.74
N ARG A 145 -5.35 -1.61 33.77
CA ARG A 145 -6.45 -2.30 34.44
C ARG A 145 -7.20 -3.24 33.51
N GLY A 146 -6.76 -3.36 32.25
CA GLY A 146 -7.44 -4.14 31.23
C GLY A 146 -8.73 -3.51 30.67
N GLN A 147 -8.97 -2.23 30.96
CA GLN A 147 -10.12 -1.52 30.41
C GLN A 147 -9.83 -1.06 28.98
N LEU A 148 -10.81 -1.24 28.09
CA LEU A 148 -10.72 -0.76 26.72
C LEU A 148 -10.60 0.77 26.70
N VAL A 149 -9.59 1.26 25.99
CA VAL A 149 -9.34 2.68 25.79
C VAL A 149 -9.79 3.10 24.38
N LYS A 150 -9.35 2.37 23.36
CA LYS A 150 -9.67 2.67 21.97
C LYS A 150 -9.71 1.41 21.13
N THR A 151 -10.65 1.33 20.20
CA THR A 151 -10.62 0.39 19.08
C THR A 151 -10.02 1.11 17.89
N LEU A 152 -8.89 0.61 17.38
CA LEU A 152 -8.20 1.18 16.22
C LEU A 152 -8.65 0.55 14.91
N VAL A 153 -8.85 -0.77 14.92
CA VAL A 153 -9.32 -1.55 13.77
C VAL A 153 -10.34 -2.56 14.24
N GLU A 154 -11.43 -2.71 13.52
CA GLU A 154 -12.45 -3.74 13.73
C GLU A 154 -13.20 -3.98 12.41
N GLU A 155 -12.48 -4.55 11.44
CA GLU A 155 -13.01 -4.76 10.09
C GLU A 155 -12.29 -5.92 9.40
N GLU A 156 -12.82 -6.35 8.27
CA GLU A 156 -12.16 -7.29 7.37
C GLU A 156 -10.99 -6.58 6.65
N GLN A 157 -9.82 -7.17 6.74
CA GLN A 157 -8.59 -6.68 6.13
C GLN A 157 -8.10 -7.69 5.10
N SER A 158 -7.69 -7.20 3.93
CA SER A 158 -6.98 -8.01 2.93
C SER A 158 -5.59 -8.42 3.44
N ALA A 159 -5.03 -9.50 2.89
CA ALA A 159 -3.65 -9.87 3.13
C ALA A 159 -2.67 -8.70 2.87
N GLY A 160 -1.58 -8.67 3.61
CA GLY A 160 -0.50 -7.67 3.46
C GLY A 160 0.01 -7.10 4.78
N TYR A 161 1.05 -6.29 4.67
CA TYR A 161 1.61 -5.50 5.76
C TYR A 161 0.74 -4.27 5.98
N LYS A 162 0.30 -4.06 7.21
CA LYS A 162 -0.65 -3.01 7.57
C LYS A 162 -0.08 -2.09 8.63
N SER A 163 -0.58 -0.87 8.68
CA SER A 163 -0.23 0.08 9.74
C SER A 163 -1.43 0.93 10.15
N VAL A 164 -1.47 1.32 11.41
CA VAL A 164 -2.45 2.25 11.95
C VAL A 164 -1.78 3.16 12.98
N THR A 165 -2.19 4.41 13.03
CA THR A 165 -1.67 5.38 13.99
C THR A 165 -2.61 5.53 15.16
N TRP A 166 -2.06 5.45 16.39
CA TRP A 166 -2.75 5.86 17.59
C TRP A 166 -2.27 7.24 18.05
N ASP A 167 -3.20 8.16 18.17
CA ASP A 167 -2.98 9.56 18.55
C ASP A 167 -3.03 9.81 20.08
N GLY A 168 -3.05 8.76 20.88
CA GLY A 168 -3.15 8.87 22.33
C GLY A 168 -4.52 9.35 22.84
N THR A 169 -5.60 9.13 22.07
CA THR A 169 -6.98 9.41 22.49
C THR A 169 -7.76 8.14 22.81
N ASN A 170 -8.84 8.28 23.58
CA ASN A 170 -9.84 7.22 23.79
C ASN A 170 -10.88 7.20 22.65
N ASN A 171 -11.89 6.32 22.74
CA ASN A 171 -12.97 6.22 21.75
C ASN A 171 -13.82 7.51 21.65
N ASN A 172 -13.83 8.34 22.69
CA ASN A 172 -14.57 9.62 22.68
C ASN A 172 -13.74 10.77 22.09
N GLY A 173 -12.46 10.53 21.76
CA GLY A 173 -11.54 11.57 21.27
C GLY A 173 -10.79 12.31 22.39
N ASP A 174 -11.00 11.94 23.67
CA ASP A 174 -10.30 12.57 24.79
C ASP A 174 -8.87 12.05 24.90
N SER A 175 -7.90 12.95 25.17
CA SER A 175 -6.52 12.58 25.38
C SER A 175 -6.37 11.75 26.66
N VAL A 176 -5.68 10.62 26.57
CA VAL A 176 -5.45 9.75 27.72
C VAL A 176 -4.18 10.19 28.49
N SER A 177 -4.08 9.80 29.74
CA SER A 177 -2.93 10.16 30.59
C SER A 177 -1.63 9.48 30.14
N ALA A 178 -0.49 10.07 30.49
CA ALA A 178 0.78 9.38 30.39
C ALA A 178 0.76 8.07 31.22
N GLY A 179 1.36 7.02 30.68
CA GLY A 179 1.34 5.72 31.34
C GLY A 179 1.58 4.56 30.39
N ILE A 180 1.40 3.37 30.95
CA ILE A 180 1.53 2.10 30.21
C ILE A 180 0.17 1.74 29.61
N TYR A 181 0.21 1.36 28.34
CA TYR A 181 -0.92 0.84 27.56
C TYR A 181 -0.52 -0.47 26.91
N PHE A 182 -1.53 -1.23 26.50
CA PHE A 182 -1.35 -2.48 25.78
C PHE A 182 -2.13 -2.42 24.48
N CYS A 183 -1.44 -2.64 23.37
CA CYS A 183 -2.06 -2.87 22.08
C CYS A 183 -2.26 -4.37 21.90
N GLN A 184 -3.47 -4.80 21.66
CA GLN A 184 -3.81 -6.18 21.40
C GLN A 184 -4.40 -6.32 20.01
N MET A 185 -3.81 -7.17 19.20
CA MET A 185 -4.36 -7.67 17.95
C MET A 185 -4.99 -9.03 18.19
N TYR A 186 -6.15 -9.22 17.64
CA TYR A 186 -6.91 -10.45 17.76
C TYR A 186 -7.64 -10.72 16.43
N THR A 187 -7.66 -11.99 16.01
CA THR A 187 -8.51 -12.47 14.94
C THR A 187 -9.56 -13.42 15.48
N PRO A 188 -10.83 -13.36 15.06
CA PRO A 188 -11.82 -14.38 15.39
C PRO A 188 -11.32 -15.77 14.95
N ALA A 189 -11.83 -16.81 15.58
CA ALA A 189 -11.52 -18.17 15.17
C ALA A 189 -12.00 -18.39 13.73
N ASN A 190 -11.10 -18.84 12.87
CA ASN A 190 -11.38 -19.24 11.49
C ASN A 190 -11.74 -20.73 11.48
N PRO A 191 -12.72 -21.21 10.69
CA PRO A 191 -13.04 -22.63 10.55
C PRO A 191 -11.86 -23.51 10.13
N TYR A 192 -10.84 -22.90 9.51
CA TYR A 192 -9.65 -23.59 8.96
C TYR A 192 -8.36 -23.29 9.75
N GLY A 193 -8.39 -22.38 10.72
CA GLY A 193 -7.23 -21.95 11.51
C GLY A 193 -7.61 -21.52 12.92
N GLY A 194 -6.62 -21.46 13.79
CA GLY A 194 -6.78 -21.03 15.18
C GLY A 194 -7.01 -19.53 15.31
N GLN A 195 -7.47 -19.14 16.49
CA GLN A 195 -7.51 -17.74 16.89
C GLN A 195 -6.08 -17.20 17.06
N PHE A 196 -5.80 -16.04 16.48
CA PHE A 196 -4.55 -15.31 16.74
C PHE A 196 -4.80 -14.24 17.82
N VAL A 197 -3.93 -14.18 18.81
CA VAL A 197 -3.91 -13.11 19.82
C VAL A 197 -2.46 -12.71 20.09
N ARG A 198 -2.15 -11.45 19.93
CA ARG A 198 -0.84 -10.90 20.32
C ARG A 198 -0.99 -9.55 20.99
N THR A 199 -0.17 -9.29 22.01
CA THR A 199 -0.22 -8.05 22.77
C THR A 199 1.17 -7.42 22.85
N LYS A 200 1.26 -6.11 22.65
CA LYS A 200 2.48 -5.31 22.82
C LYS A 200 2.28 -4.21 23.85
N LYS A 201 3.30 -4.00 24.67
CA LYS A 201 3.30 -2.94 25.69
C LYS A 201 3.79 -1.63 25.06
N MET A 202 3.08 -0.55 25.33
CA MET A 202 3.40 0.80 24.87
C MET A 202 3.55 1.73 26.06
N LEU A 203 4.44 2.73 25.96
CA LEU A 203 4.65 3.76 26.97
C LEU A 203 4.35 5.12 26.38
N ARG A 204 3.32 5.79 26.89
CA ARG A 204 3.00 7.17 26.56
C ARG A 204 3.62 8.11 27.57
N LEU A 205 4.36 9.10 27.08
CA LEU A 205 4.93 10.19 27.87
C LEU A 205 3.98 11.39 27.91
N ARG A 206 4.33 12.38 28.70
CA ARG A 206 3.61 13.66 28.76
C ARG A 206 4.02 14.56 27.60
#